data_0e5af9ad6f683c0862128b9472dacd1a
#
_entry.id   0e5af9ad6f683c0862128b9472dacd1a
#
_cell.length_a   1.000
_cell.length_b   1.000
_cell.length_c   1.000
_cell.angle_alpha   90.00
_cell.angle_beta   90.00
_cell.angle_gamma   90.00
#
_symmetry.space_group_name_H-M   'P 1'
#
loop_
_entity.id
_entity.type
_entity.pdbx_description
1 polymer ?
#
loop_
_entity_poly.entity_id
_entity_poly.type
_entity_poly.pdbx_seq_one_letter_code
_entity_poly.pdbx_strand_id
1 'polypeptide(L)'
;MDGDGEDRPEEIKYLVNQALEDQETSVVAKRVKRSEGFLFQILYEVHKLITLVFTGKQINFGNYSCLTKKDVVTLSQQESLWSSFSGTLKKSISRLNTINSTRGSRYFGPSKMSLFNLGIHSFSIIAVFKSQVFLRGLIFGILIYLFKSILGNSTTYLILALITFLTLIYLNSFRESIEDFVKSEENIDNVKTYTH
;
A
#
# COMPACT_ATOMS: atom_id res chain seq x y z
N MET A 1 9.73 8.93 -5.40
CA MET A 1 9.58 10.17 -4.59
C MET A 1 8.46 10.99 -5.19
N ASP A 2 7.55 11.47 -4.38
CA ASP A 2 6.52 12.41 -4.82
C ASP A 2 7.13 13.83 -4.92
N GLY A 3 6.71 14.60 -5.94
CA GLY A 3 7.31 15.92 -6.25
C GLY A 3 6.64 17.11 -5.56
N ASP A 4 5.78 16.88 -4.56
CA ASP A 4 4.97 17.91 -3.91
C ASP A 4 5.62 18.53 -2.65
N GLY A 5 6.84 18.08 -2.28
CA GLY A 5 7.60 18.52 -1.11
C GLY A 5 7.34 17.72 0.16
N GLU A 6 6.37 16.81 0.17
CA GLU A 6 6.12 15.95 1.33
C GLU A 6 7.22 14.89 1.50
N ASP A 7 7.73 14.35 0.40
CA ASP A 7 8.97 13.58 0.40
C ASP A 7 10.15 14.54 0.27
N ARG A 8 11.01 14.58 1.27
CA ARG A 8 12.07 15.58 1.40
C ARG A 8 13.27 15.25 0.49
N PRO A 9 13.64 16.11 -0.47
CA PRO A 9 14.78 15.85 -1.37
C PRO A 9 16.10 15.68 -0.62
N GLU A 10 16.26 16.33 0.54
CA GLU A 10 17.46 16.22 1.36
C GLU A 10 17.70 14.81 1.92
N GLU A 11 16.65 14.00 1.98
CA GLU A 11 16.71 12.62 2.47
C GLU A 11 17.09 11.61 1.37
N ILE A 12 17.12 12.01 0.09
CA ILE A 12 17.54 11.14 -1.04
C ILE A 12 18.92 10.54 -0.77
N LYS A 13 19.84 11.33 -0.26
CA LYS A 13 21.21 10.86 0.06
C LYS A 13 21.21 9.67 1.02
N TYR A 14 20.28 9.62 1.97
CA TYR A 14 20.21 8.50 2.93
C TYR A 14 19.66 7.24 2.27
N LEU A 15 18.67 7.37 1.37
CA LEU A 15 18.17 6.25 0.57
C LEU A 15 19.26 5.68 -0.34
N VAL A 16 20.01 6.57 -1.02
CA VAL A 16 21.09 6.16 -1.94
C VAL A 16 22.24 5.52 -1.16
N ASN A 17 22.68 6.13 -0.06
CA ASN A 17 23.76 5.56 0.76
C ASN A 17 23.38 4.16 1.26
N GLN A 18 22.16 4.00 1.79
CA GLN A 18 21.69 2.68 2.25
C GLN A 18 21.59 1.67 1.10
N ALA A 19 21.23 2.10 -0.12
CA ALA A 19 21.20 1.25 -1.30
C ALA A 19 22.62 0.87 -1.79
N LEU A 20 23.61 1.74 -1.59
CA LEU A 20 25.00 1.47 -1.92
C LEU A 20 25.66 0.50 -0.93
N GLU A 21 25.25 0.53 0.34
CA GLU A 21 25.72 -0.41 1.38
C GLU A 21 25.22 -1.85 1.13
N ASP A 22 24.01 -2.01 0.59
CA ASP A 22 23.40 -3.31 0.27
C ASP A 22 22.76 -3.22 -1.12
N GLN A 23 23.58 -3.39 -2.16
CA GLN A 23 23.16 -3.24 -3.57
C GLN A 23 22.15 -4.31 -4.04
N GLU A 24 21.95 -5.37 -3.28
CA GLU A 24 21.00 -6.44 -3.57
C GLU A 24 19.60 -6.18 -3.02
N THR A 25 19.43 -5.15 -2.18
CA THR A 25 18.17 -4.91 -1.46
C THR A 25 17.66 -3.49 -1.70
N SER A 26 16.43 -3.38 -2.16
CA SER A 26 15.74 -2.10 -2.30
C SER A 26 15.48 -1.43 -0.95
N VAL A 27 15.52 -0.10 -0.93
CA VAL A 27 15.37 0.72 0.27
C VAL A 27 14.08 1.53 0.20
N VAL A 28 13.31 1.55 1.28
CA VAL A 28 12.07 2.33 1.40
C VAL A 28 12.13 3.31 2.58
N ALA A 29 11.54 4.48 2.41
CA ALA A 29 11.44 5.48 3.45
C ALA A 29 10.22 5.19 4.35
N LYS A 30 10.47 4.79 5.60
CA LYS A 30 9.46 4.58 6.63
C LYS A 30 9.07 5.92 7.24
N ARG A 31 7.79 6.28 7.16
CA ARG A 31 7.26 7.52 7.74
C ARG A 31 7.18 7.41 9.26
N VAL A 32 8.02 8.18 9.97
CA VAL A 32 8.15 8.12 11.45
C VAL A 32 7.32 9.19 12.13
N LYS A 33 7.08 10.34 11.47
CA LYS A 33 6.35 11.47 12.02
C LYS A 33 5.28 11.95 11.06
N ARG A 34 4.07 12.14 11.57
CA ARG A 34 2.94 12.69 10.82
C ARG A 34 2.53 14.04 11.42
N SER A 35 2.37 15.02 10.55
CA SER A 35 1.86 16.35 10.90
C SER A 35 0.34 16.45 10.78
N GLU A 36 -0.34 15.34 10.44
CA GLU A 36 -1.77 15.31 10.19
C GLU A 36 -2.56 15.32 11.51
N GLY A 37 -3.79 15.88 11.48
CA GLY A 37 -4.64 15.99 12.66
C GLY A 37 -4.99 14.65 13.31
N PHE A 38 -5.42 14.69 14.58
CA PHE A 38 -5.70 13.52 15.43
C PHE A 38 -6.60 12.46 14.77
N LEU A 39 -7.64 12.87 14.04
CA LEU A 39 -8.55 11.96 13.34
C LEU A 39 -7.80 11.12 12.28
N PHE A 40 -6.94 11.76 11.49
CA PHE A 40 -6.15 11.04 10.47
C PHE A 40 -5.16 10.06 11.09
N GLN A 41 -4.60 10.39 12.25
CA GLN A 41 -3.72 9.48 12.98
C GLN A 41 -4.47 8.22 13.43
N ILE A 42 -5.68 8.36 13.98
CA ILE A 42 -6.53 7.23 14.37
C ILE A 42 -6.87 6.36 13.14
N LEU A 43 -7.36 6.97 12.06
CA LEU A 43 -7.71 6.25 10.84
C LEU A 43 -6.53 5.47 10.24
N TYR A 44 -5.34 6.04 10.36
CA TYR A 44 -4.13 5.37 9.93
C TYR A 44 -3.76 4.16 10.79
N GLU A 45 -3.84 4.28 12.11
CA GLU A 45 -3.58 3.15 13.01
C GLU A 45 -4.61 2.04 12.81
N VAL A 46 -5.90 2.40 12.63
CA VAL A 46 -6.96 1.45 12.28
C VAL A 46 -6.64 0.77 10.94
N HIS A 47 -6.26 1.52 9.92
CA HIS A 47 -5.85 0.96 8.62
C HIS A 47 -4.67 -0.01 8.76
N LYS A 48 -3.64 0.34 9.52
CA LYS A 48 -2.48 -0.54 9.77
C LYS A 48 -2.91 -1.84 10.46
N LEU A 49 -3.78 -1.74 11.47
CA LEU A 49 -4.30 -2.90 12.18
C LEU A 49 -5.10 -3.82 11.24
N ILE A 50 -6.03 -3.26 10.47
CA ILE A 50 -6.83 -4.02 9.49
C ILE A 50 -5.91 -4.68 8.46
N THR A 51 -4.94 -3.92 7.92
CA THR A 51 -3.96 -4.45 6.97
C THR A 51 -3.18 -5.62 7.57
N LEU A 52 -2.66 -5.49 8.78
CA LEU A 52 -1.94 -6.54 9.47
C LEU A 52 -2.82 -7.79 9.70
N VAL A 53 -4.03 -7.59 10.21
CA VAL A 53 -4.97 -8.68 10.54
C VAL A 53 -5.37 -9.45 9.28
N PHE A 54 -5.73 -8.77 8.21
CA PHE A 54 -6.24 -9.44 7.01
C PHE A 54 -5.17 -9.86 6.01
N THR A 55 -4.02 -9.17 5.95
CA THR A 55 -2.95 -9.53 5.01
C THR A 55 -1.75 -10.22 5.67
N GLY A 56 -1.56 -10.07 6.98
CA GLY A 56 -0.37 -10.51 7.71
C GLY A 56 0.87 -9.66 7.43
N LYS A 57 0.71 -8.49 6.78
CA LYS A 57 1.81 -7.61 6.37
C LYS A 57 1.69 -6.26 7.03
N GLN A 58 2.83 -5.72 7.44
CA GLN A 58 2.93 -4.32 7.85
C GLN A 58 3.45 -3.48 6.68
N ILE A 59 2.69 -2.43 6.32
CA ILE A 59 3.04 -1.48 5.27
C ILE A 59 3.04 -0.09 5.91
N ASN A 60 4.22 0.49 6.08
CA ASN A 60 4.44 1.76 6.77
C ASN A 60 5.29 2.74 5.93
N PHE A 61 5.35 2.51 4.63
CA PHE A 61 6.04 3.33 3.64
C PHE A 61 5.10 3.65 2.47
N GLY A 62 5.44 4.69 1.71
CA GLY A 62 4.74 5.10 0.49
C GLY A 62 5.59 4.89 -0.75
N ASN A 63 5.61 5.90 -1.64
CA ASN A 63 6.33 5.86 -2.91
C ASN A 63 7.82 6.24 -2.77
N TYR A 64 8.23 6.78 -1.62
CA TYR A 64 9.60 7.24 -1.40
C TYR A 64 10.54 6.03 -1.20
N SER A 65 11.27 5.68 -2.26
CA SER A 65 12.09 4.47 -2.31
C SER A 65 13.25 4.59 -3.30
N CYS A 66 14.28 3.78 -3.09
CA CYS A 66 15.36 3.52 -4.02
C CYS A 66 15.35 2.02 -4.34
N LEU A 67 15.05 1.67 -5.59
CA LEU A 67 14.85 0.29 -6.01
C LEU A 67 16.08 -0.23 -6.75
N THR A 68 16.40 -1.51 -6.54
CA THR A 68 17.39 -2.21 -7.37
C THR A 68 16.81 -2.47 -8.78
N LYS A 69 17.69 -2.56 -9.78
CA LYS A 69 17.28 -2.89 -11.15
C LYS A 69 16.47 -4.20 -11.22
N LYS A 70 16.86 -5.20 -10.45
CA LYS A 70 16.16 -6.48 -10.35
C LYS A 70 14.72 -6.31 -9.84
N ASP A 71 14.55 -5.53 -8.78
CA ASP A 71 13.23 -5.30 -8.19
C ASP A 71 12.34 -4.44 -9.09
N VAL A 72 12.91 -3.47 -9.83
CA VAL A 72 12.19 -2.71 -10.86
C VAL A 72 11.64 -3.65 -11.93
N VAL A 73 12.46 -4.57 -12.47
CA VAL A 73 12.02 -5.56 -13.46
C VAL A 73 10.93 -6.46 -12.89
N THR A 74 11.07 -6.92 -11.65
CA THR A 74 10.05 -7.74 -10.99
C THR A 74 8.73 -6.98 -10.83
N LEU A 75 8.79 -5.72 -10.41
CA LEU A 75 7.60 -4.89 -10.17
C LEU A 75 6.92 -4.50 -11.48
N SER A 76 7.68 -4.18 -12.53
CA SER A 76 7.11 -3.79 -13.83
C SER A 76 6.26 -4.89 -14.48
N GLN A 77 6.36 -6.12 -14.02
CA GLN A 77 5.56 -7.26 -14.47
C GLN A 77 4.29 -7.48 -13.63
N GLN A 78 4.05 -6.64 -12.60
CA GLN A 78 2.95 -6.82 -11.66
C GLN A 78 1.76 -5.90 -11.99
N GLU A 79 0.65 -6.48 -12.46
CA GLU A 79 -0.61 -5.75 -12.68
C GLU A 79 -1.11 -4.99 -11.45
N SER A 80 -0.82 -5.52 -10.25
CA SER A 80 -1.20 -4.91 -8.98
C SER A 80 -0.55 -3.53 -8.72
N LEU A 81 0.45 -3.11 -9.53
CA LEU A 81 0.96 -1.73 -9.50
C LEU A 81 -0.13 -0.69 -9.77
N TRP A 82 -1.11 -1.01 -10.61
CA TRP A 82 -2.28 -0.15 -10.85
C TRP A 82 -3.12 0.07 -9.59
N SER A 83 -3.14 -0.90 -8.70
CA SER A 83 -3.86 -0.82 -7.45
C SER A 83 -3.07 -0.07 -6.38
N SER A 84 -1.83 -0.48 -6.12
CA SER A 84 -0.98 0.14 -5.11
C SER A 84 0.49 -0.21 -5.27
N PHE A 85 1.35 0.80 -5.40
CA PHE A 85 2.81 0.63 -5.43
C PHE A 85 3.32 -0.03 -4.13
N SER A 86 3.00 0.55 -2.97
CA SER A 86 3.49 0.06 -1.68
C SER A 86 2.98 -1.34 -1.34
N GLY A 87 1.73 -1.65 -1.71
CA GLY A 87 1.16 -2.98 -1.58
C GLY A 87 1.91 -4.00 -2.46
N THR A 88 2.10 -3.68 -3.74
CA THR A 88 2.78 -4.54 -4.70
C THR A 88 4.24 -4.77 -4.33
N LEU A 89 4.96 -3.70 -3.96
CA LEU A 89 6.34 -3.80 -3.51
C LEU A 89 6.44 -4.76 -2.30
N LYS A 90 5.55 -4.62 -1.32
CA LYS A 90 5.54 -5.49 -0.13
C LYS A 90 5.13 -6.94 -0.42
N LYS A 91 4.32 -7.17 -1.47
CA LYS A 91 3.90 -8.50 -1.91
C LYS A 91 5.00 -9.20 -2.69
N SER A 92 5.66 -8.48 -3.61
CA SER A 92 6.57 -9.07 -4.59
C SER A 92 8.01 -9.17 -4.10
N ILE A 93 8.43 -8.25 -3.22
CA ILE A 93 9.81 -8.19 -2.72
C ILE A 93 9.85 -8.66 -1.26
N SER A 94 10.59 -9.74 -1.03
CA SER A 94 10.64 -10.38 0.28
C SER A 94 11.44 -9.60 1.32
N ARG A 95 12.54 -8.95 0.90
CA ARG A 95 13.42 -8.17 1.76
C ARG A 95 13.50 -6.73 1.29
N LEU A 96 13.28 -5.80 2.20
CA LEU A 96 13.38 -4.37 1.99
C LEU A 96 14.17 -3.75 3.13
N ASN A 97 15.18 -2.96 2.83
CA ASN A 97 15.83 -2.10 3.78
C ASN A 97 14.98 -0.86 4.04
N THR A 98 15.08 -0.29 5.22
CA THR A 98 14.27 0.87 5.58
C THR A 98 15.14 1.97 6.16
N ILE A 99 14.87 3.21 5.77
CA ILE A 99 15.34 4.40 6.46
C ILE A 99 14.15 5.10 7.14
N ASN A 100 14.42 5.80 8.23
CA ASN A 100 13.42 6.67 8.84
C ASN A 100 13.33 7.97 8.05
N SER A 101 12.12 8.38 7.69
CA SER A 101 11.83 9.62 6.97
C SER A 101 10.83 10.47 7.73
N THR A 102 11.05 11.77 7.72
CA THR A 102 10.12 12.76 8.27
C THR A 102 9.42 13.49 7.14
N ARG A 103 8.08 13.44 7.13
CA ARG A 103 7.29 14.12 6.10
C ARG A 103 7.52 15.63 6.15
N GLY A 104 7.84 16.22 5.00
CA GLY A 104 7.95 17.64 4.79
C GLY A 104 6.58 18.33 4.67
N SER A 105 6.59 19.62 4.52
CA SER A 105 5.40 20.40 4.15
C SER A 105 5.28 20.51 2.63
N ARG A 106 4.04 20.52 2.13
CA ARG A 106 3.81 20.73 0.69
C ARG A 106 4.30 22.09 0.25
N TYR A 107 4.87 22.14 -0.96
CA TYR A 107 5.28 23.39 -1.56
C TYR A 107 4.11 24.27 -1.95
N PHE A 108 2.99 23.65 -2.42
CA PHE A 108 1.83 24.38 -2.92
C PHE A 108 0.51 23.71 -2.47
N GLY A 109 -0.37 24.53 -1.91
CA GLY A 109 -1.75 24.20 -1.60
C GLY A 109 -1.98 23.11 -0.55
N PRO A 110 -3.24 22.92 -0.15
CA PRO A 110 -3.63 21.86 0.77
C PRO A 110 -3.63 20.47 0.12
N SER A 111 -3.65 19.42 0.93
CA SER A 111 -3.85 18.06 0.44
C SER A 111 -5.15 17.94 -0.35
N LYS A 112 -5.08 17.42 -1.57
CA LYS A 112 -6.25 17.08 -2.39
C LYS A 112 -6.88 15.73 -2.00
N MET A 113 -6.30 15.03 -1.03
CA MET A 113 -6.77 13.72 -0.56
C MET A 113 -7.96 13.92 0.38
N SER A 114 -9.17 13.66 -0.10
CA SER A 114 -10.36 13.58 0.75
C SER A 114 -10.34 12.31 1.62
N LEU A 115 -11.13 12.27 2.69
CA LEU A 115 -11.29 11.07 3.53
C LEU A 115 -11.79 9.87 2.71
N PHE A 116 -12.66 10.11 1.73
CA PHE A 116 -13.16 9.07 0.83
C PHE A 116 -12.04 8.48 -0.04
N ASN A 117 -11.22 9.34 -0.66
CA ASN A 117 -10.07 8.92 -1.46
C ASN A 117 -9.02 8.19 -0.61
N LEU A 118 -8.83 8.62 0.65
CA LEU A 118 -7.97 7.93 1.59
C LEU A 118 -8.49 6.50 1.89
N GLY A 119 -9.81 6.35 2.05
CA GLY A 119 -10.46 5.05 2.22
C GLY A 119 -10.23 4.14 1.00
N ILE A 120 -10.48 4.65 -0.22
CA ILE A 120 -10.23 3.91 -1.47
C ILE A 120 -8.76 3.49 -1.57
N HIS A 121 -7.83 4.41 -1.30
CA HIS A 121 -6.40 4.12 -1.32
C HIS A 121 -6.03 3.03 -0.30
N SER A 122 -6.60 3.09 0.91
CA SER A 122 -6.40 2.07 1.94
C SER A 122 -6.90 0.69 1.50
N PHE A 123 -8.09 0.62 0.92
CA PHE A 123 -8.63 -0.63 0.38
C PHE A 123 -7.84 -1.14 -0.83
N SER A 124 -7.31 -0.25 -1.67
CA SER A 124 -6.45 -0.63 -2.79
C SER A 124 -5.16 -1.32 -2.32
N ILE A 125 -4.55 -0.85 -1.24
CA ILE A 125 -3.38 -1.52 -0.63
C ILE A 125 -3.73 -2.93 -0.17
N ILE A 126 -4.88 -3.09 0.51
CA ILE A 126 -5.34 -4.39 1.03
C ILE A 126 -5.73 -5.33 -0.13
N ALA A 127 -6.36 -4.81 -1.20
CA ALA A 127 -6.81 -5.56 -2.36
C ALA A 127 -5.67 -6.27 -3.11
N VAL A 128 -4.44 -5.71 -3.07
CA VAL A 128 -3.24 -6.38 -3.61
C VAL A 128 -3.04 -7.77 -2.99
N PHE A 129 -3.51 -7.97 -1.76
CA PHE A 129 -3.42 -9.24 -1.00
C PHE A 129 -4.75 -10.00 -0.99
N LYS A 130 -5.60 -9.84 -2.02
CA LYS A 130 -6.97 -10.39 -2.07
C LYS A 130 -7.06 -11.86 -1.62
N SER A 131 -6.18 -12.73 -2.10
CA SER A 131 -6.22 -14.15 -1.73
C SER A 131 -6.05 -14.39 -0.23
N GLN A 132 -5.09 -13.70 0.41
CA GLN A 132 -4.89 -13.77 1.86
C GLN A 132 -6.06 -13.18 2.64
N VAL A 133 -6.61 -12.06 2.14
CA VAL A 133 -7.75 -11.37 2.77
C VAL A 133 -8.98 -12.28 2.76
N PHE A 134 -9.30 -12.92 1.63
CA PHE A 134 -10.45 -13.82 1.55
C PHE A 134 -10.27 -15.08 2.40
N LEU A 135 -9.06 -15.68 2.39
CA LEU A 135 -8.78 -16.84 3.24
C LEU A 135 -8.96 -16.51 4.74
N ARG A 136 -8.39 -15.39 5.19
CA ARG A 136 -8.53 -14.96 6.60
C ARG A 136 -9.95 -14.50 6.91
N GLY A 137 -10.62 -13.84 5.98
CA GLY A 137 -12.02 -13.50 6.11
C GLY A 137 -12.91 -14.72 6.33
N LEU A 138 -12.68 -15.80 5.58
CA LEU A 138 -13.37 -17.08 5.79
C LEU A 138 -13.12 -17.63 7.20
N ILE A 139 -11.86 -17.63 7.64
CA ILE A 139 -11.49 -18.08 9.01
C ILE A 139 -12.21 -17.23 10.06
N PHE A 140 -12.22 -15.90 9.92
CA PHE A 140 -12.95 -15.02 10.84
C PHE A 140 -14.45 -15.27 10.83
N GLY A 141 -15.05 -15.49 9.65
CA GLY A 141 -16.47 -15.86 9.55
C GLY A 141 -16.80 -17.14 10.31
N ILE A 142 -15.97 -18.17 10.17
CA ILE A 142 -16.10 -19.43 10.90
C ILE A 142 -15.97 -19.18 12.42
N LEU A 143 -14.97 -18.44 12.86
CA LEU A 143 -14.78 -18.11 14.28
C LEU A 143 -15.98 -17.35 14.84
N ILE A 144 -16.47 -16.31 14.16
CA ILE A 144 -17.67 -15.56 14.58
C ILE A 144 -18.87 -16.50 14.72
N TYR A 145 -19.04 -17.43 13.78
CA TYR A 145 -20.13 -18.41 13.84
C TYR A 145 -19.99 -19.40 15.01
N LEU A 146 -18.78 -19.93 15.26
CA LEU A 146 -18.52 -20.84 16.38
C LEU A 146 -18.76 -20.18 17.75
N PHE A 147 -18.46 -18.89 17.87
CA PHE A 147 -18.69 -18.10 19.08
C PHE A 147 -20.08 -17.47 19.18
N LYS A 148 -21.04 -17.88 18.32
CA LYS A 148 -22.39 -17.32 18.25
C LYS A 148 -23.12 -17.37 19.62
N SER A 149 -22.95 -18.42 20.40
CA SER A 149 -23.59 -18.56 21.72
C SER A 149 -23.14 -17.48 22.71
N ILE A 150 -21.89 -16.99 22.57
CA ILE A 150 -21.32 -15.91 23.39
C ILE A 150 -21.68 -14.53 22.83
N LEU A 151 -21.62 -14.39 21.51
CA LEU A 151 -21.84 -13.11 20.82
C LEU A 151 -23.32 -12.72 20.67
N GLY A 152 -24.22 -13.69 20.79
CA GLY A 152 -25.66 -13.46 20.68
C GLY A 152 -26.04 -12.75 19.35
N ASN A 153 -26.87 -11.72 19.44
CA ASN A 153 -27.33 -10.95 18.27
C ASN A 153 -26.19 -10.19 17.55
N SER A 154 -25.08 -9.90 18.22
CA SER A 154 -23.92 -9.25 17.60
C SER A 154 -23.30 -10.08 16.49
N THR A 155 -23.50 -11.40 16.47
CA THR A 155 -23.03 -12.32 15.42
C THR A 155 -23.48 -11.86 14.03
N THR A 156 -24.77 -11.50 13.90
CA THR A 156 -25.33 -11.06 12.60
C THR A 156 -24.67 -9.77 12.11
N TYR A 157 -24.49 -8.80 12.99
CA TYR A 157 -23.83 -7.53 12.63
C TYR A 157 -22.37 -7.72 12.25
N LEU A 158 -21.64 -8.58 12.97
CA LEU A 158 -20.22 -8.88 12.68
C LEU A 158 -20.06 -9.61 11.34
N ILE A 159 -20.94 -10.59 11.04
CA ILE A 159 -20.91 -11.29 9.75
C ILE A 159 -21.25 -10.32 8.62
N LEU A 160 -22.28 -9.47 8.79
CA LEU A 160 -22.63 -8.48 7.78
C LEU A 160 -21.50 -7.49 7.53
N ALA A 161 -20.85 -6.98 8.58
CA ALA A 161 -19.69 -6.10 8.47
C ALA A 161 -18.53 -6.78 7.74
N LEU A 162 -18.24 -8.04 8.05
CA LEU A 162 -17.21 -8.84 7.38
C LEU A 162 -17.52 -9.03 5.89
N ILE A 163 -18.74 -9.38 5.54
CA ILE A 163 -19.19 -9.54 4.14
C ILE A 163 -19.05 -8.20 3.40
N THR A 164 -19.52 -7.10 4.00
CA THR A 164 -19.39 -5.76 3.42
C THR A 164 -17.93 -5.40 3.16
N PHE A 165 -17.05 -5.64 4.14
CA PHE A 165 -15.62 -5.42 3.99
C PHE A 165 -15.01 -6.23 2.85
N LEU A 166 -15.29 -7.55 2.79
CA LEU A 166 -14.77 -8.42 1.72
C LEU A 166 -15.30 -8.02 0.35
N THR A 167 -16.56 -7.58 0.26
CA THR A 167 -17.14 -7.04 -0.98
C THR A 167 -16.43 -5.77 -1.44
N LEU A 168 -16.13 -4.84 -0.52
CA LEU A 168 -15.37 -3.63 -0.84
C LEU A 168 -13.96 -3.95 -1.33
N ILE A 169 -13.28 -4.91 -0.72
CA ILE A 169 -11.97 -5.38 -1.19
C ILE A 169 -12.07 -6.03 -2.57
N TYR A 170 -13.08 -6.85 -2.80
CA TYR A 170 -13.32 -7.46 -4.12
C TYR A 170 -13.54 -6.40 -5.19
N LEU A 171 -14.39 -5.42 -4.95
CA LEU A 171 -14.63 -4.32 -5.89
C LEU A 171 -13.36 -3.50 -6.17
N ASN A 172 -12.56 -3.23 -5.15
CA ASN A 172 -11.28 -2.55 -5.35
C ASN A 172 -10.24 -3.39 -6.11
N SER A 173 -10.35 -4.71 -6.10
CA SER A 173 -9.43 -5.58 -6.82
C SER A 173 -9.59 -5.50 -8.35
N PHE A 174 -10.74 -5.02 -8.87
CA PHE A 174 -10.94 -4.76 -10.29
C PHE A 174 -10.13 -3.59 -10.83
N ARG A 175 -9.46 -2.82 -9.99
CA ARG A 175 -8.48 -1.82 -10.42
C ARG A 175 -7.20 -2.45 -10.99
N GLU A 176 -6.98 -3.73 -10.72
CA GLU A 176 -5.94 -4.53 -11.36
C GLU A 176 -6.49 -4.99 -12.71
N SER A 177 -6.19 -4.25 -13.77
CA SER A 177 -6.60 -4.58 -15.15
C SER A 177 -5.41 -5.11 -15.92
N ILE A 178 -5.45 -6.38 -16.28
CA ILE A 178 -4.42 -7.02 -17.12
C ILE A 178 -4.42 -6.37 -18.51
N GLU A 179 -5.61 -6.07 -19.03
CA GLU A 179 -5.75 -5.46 -20.36
C GLU A 179 -5.09 -4.08 -20.42
N ASP A 180 -5.39 -3.20 -19.45
CA ASP A 180 -4.79 -1.88 -19.36
C ASP A 180 -3.27 -1.96 -19.09
N PHE A 181 -2.85 -2.95 -18.31
CA PHE A 181 -1.44 -3.19 -18.04
C PHE A 181 -0.68 -3.58 -19.32
N VAL A 182 -1.20 -4.52 -20.12
CA VAL A 182 -0.60 -4.94 -21.38
C VAL A 182 -0.56 -3.80 -22.40
N LYS A 183 -1.63 -2.98 -22.45
CA LYS A 183 -1.74 -1.81 -23.34
C LYS A 183 -1.03 -0.56 -22.81
N SER A 184 -0.40 -0.61 -21.63
CA SER A 184 0.21 0.58 -21.01
C SER A 184 1.30 1.20 -21.87
N GLU A 185 2.05 0.40 -22.64
CA GLU A 185 3.08 0.87 -23.55
C GLU A 185 2.52 1.59 -24.79
N GLU A 186 1.28 1.29 -25.19
CA GLU A 186 0.61 1.96 -26.34
C GLU A 186 0.35 3.44 -26.07
N ASN A 187 0.34 3.86 -24.80
CA ASN A 187 0.13 5.25 -24.38
C ASN A 187 1.44 6.06 -24.25
N ILE A 188 2.58 5.51 -24.69
CA ILE A 188 3.88 6.17 -24.64
C ILE A 188 4.14 6.83 -25.99
N ASP A 189 3.98 8.16 -26.06
CA ASP A 189 4.20 8.94 -27.31
C ASP A 189 5.68 8.99 -27.72
N ASN A 190 6.60 9.10 -26.74
CA ASN A 190 8.03 9.24 -27.01
C ASN A 190 8.90 8.64 -25.90
N VAL A 191 9.87 7.84 -26.29
CA VAL A 191 10.94 7.35 -25.40
C VAL A 191 12.25 8.04 -25.77
N LYS A 192 12.84 8.81 -24.84
CA LYS A 192 14.19 9.36 -24.97
C LYS A 192 15.17 8.52 -24.18
N THR A 193 16.10 7.89 -24.87
CA THR A 193 17.19 7.16 -24.22
C THR A 193 18.36 8.12 -24.00
N TYR A 194 18.76 8.31 -22.76
CA TYR A 194 19.97 9.05 -22.40
C TYR A 194 21.07 8.02 -22.15
N THR A 195 22.06 7.98 -23.04
CA THR A 195 23.30 7.20 -22.83
C THR A 195 24.27 8.10 -22.04
N HIS A 196 24.74 7.58 -20.90
CA HIS A 196 25.83 8.17 -20.11
C HIS A 196 27.15 7.57 -20.53
#